data_1cd861098dfc648e3ab24935131d0ec8
#
_entry.id   1cd861098dfc648e3ab24935131d0ec8
#
_cell.length_a   1.000
_cell.length_b   1.000
_cell.length_c   1.000
_cell.angle_alpha   90.00
_cell.angle_beta   90.00
_cell.angle_gamma   90.00
#
_symmetry.space_group_name_H-M   'P 1'
#
loop_
_entity.id
_entity.type
_entity.pdbx_description
1 polymer ?
#
loop_
_entity_poly.entity_id
_entity_poly.type
_entity_poly.pdbx_seq_one_letter_code
_entity_poly.pdbx_strand_id
1 'polypeptide(L)'
;MTGLVAWLLVASGLAVVVVRRRSVVVGIVTAQALVLAVAALVAAETADDVVASGALALRALILAVLFAGVVARTREQLPVHARVPPLARGGLAVLLALALVWLVPEIGLDSEDAERAVLTLIAFGVATAALRRATLLQVLGIVLVENGLALAALELPGEDAAAAIEIGVAVDLLLISVVAVLFHRRIFGLFGAGDTAVLRTLRD
;
A
#
# COMPACT_ATOMS: atom_id res chain seq x y z
N MET A 1 -7.47 10.70 -15.25
CA MET A 1 -5.98 10.46 -15.19
C MET A 1 -5.48 9.80 -16.47
N THR A 2 -4.21 9.99 -16.86
CA THR A 2 -3.67 9.28 -18.04
C THR A 2 -3.49 7.78 -17.74
N GLY A 3 -3.93 6.88 -18.63
CA GLY A 3 -3.79 5.43 -18.47
C GLY A 3 -2.35 4.96 -18.17
N LEU A 4 -1.35 5.73 -18.64
CA LEU A 4 0.06 5.47 -18.33
C LEU A 4 0.37 5.52 -16.82
N VAL A 5 -0.19 6.49 -16.08
CA VAL A 5 0.03 6.61 -14.63
C VAL A 5 -0.62 5.43 -13.91
N ALA A 6 -1.82 5.03 -14.30
CA ALA A 6 -2.51 3.86 -13.73
C ALA A 6 -1.66 2.59 -13.90
N TRP A 7 -1.13 2.35 -15.10
CA TRP A 7 -0.28 1.19 -15.37
C TRP A 7 1.08 1.23 -14.67
N LEU A 8 1.67 2.41 -14.47
CA LEU A 8 2.89 2.56 -13.66
C LEU A 8 2.62 2.22 -12.19
N LEU A 9 1.48 2.63 -11.64
CA LEU A 9 1.06 2.26 -10.29
C LEU A 9 0.87 0.74 -10.17
N VAL A 10 0.24 0.11 -11.14
CA VAL A 10 0.07 -1.36 -11.19
C VAL A 10 1.42 -2.08 -11.25
N ALA A 11 2.32 -1.66 -12.15
CA ALA A 11 3.63 -2.27 -12.29
C ALA A 11 4.46 -2.14 -10.99
N SER A 12 4.42 -0.97 -10.35
CA SER A 12 5.07 -0.77 -9.06
C SER A 12 4.41 -1.56 -7.93
N GLY A 13 3.09 -1.74 -7.94
CA GLY A 13 2.36 -2.64 -7.04
C GLY A 13 2.83 -4.10 -7.16
N LEU A 14 2.99 -4.61 -8.39
CA LEU A 14 3.56 -5.93 -8.61
C LEU A 14 4.99 -6.05 -8.07
N ALA A 15 5.81 -5.00 -8.24
CA ALA A 15 7.14 -4.96 -7.67
C ALA A 15 7.13 -5.09 -6.14
N VAL A 16 6.17 -4.46 -5.44
CA VAL A 16 5.97 -4.61 -3.98
C VAL A 16 5.72 -6.07 -3.62
N VAL A 17 4.90 -6.80 -4.39
CA VAL A 17 4.62 -8.22 -4.14
C VAL A 17 5.88 -9.07 -4.27
N VAL A 18 6.71 -8.81 -5.28
CA VAL A 18 7.84 -9.68 -5.66
C VAL A 18 9.12 -9.34 -4.88
N VAL A 19 9.42 -8.06 -4.68
CA VAL A 19 10.66 -7.58 -4.06
C VAL A 19 10.80 -8.09 -2.62
N ARG A 20 12.02 -8.49 -2.25
CA ARG A 20 12.35 -9.04 -0.93
C ARG A 20 12.94 -8.01 0.03
N ARG A 21 13.55 -6.95 -0.49
CA ARG A 21 14.21 -5.92 0.32
C ARG A 21 13.19 -4.94 0.88
N ARG A 22 13.09 -4.87 2.20
CA ARG A 22 12.13 -4.00 2.91
C ARG A 22 12.30 -2.53 2.56
N SER A 23 13.53 -2.03 2.50
CA SER A 23 13.81 -0.64 2.14
C SER A 23 13.33 -0.28 0.74
N VAL A 24 13.48 -1.19 -0.22
CA VAL A 24 13.00 -0.99 -1.59
C VAL A 24 11.48 -0.96 -1.64
N VAL A 25 10.81 -1.86 -0.91
CA VAL A 25 9.34 -1.90 -0.84
C VAL A 25 8.80 -0.61 -0.21
N VAL A 26 9.41 -0.13 0.89
CA VAL A 26 9.05 1.17 1.49
C VAL A 26 9.20 2.30 0.47
N GLY A 27 10.33 2.35 -0.25
CA GLY A 27 10.56 3.36 -1.28
C GLY A 27 9.51 3.33 -2.40
N ILE A 28 9.15 2.14 -2.91
CA ILE A 28 8.14 1.99 -3.96
C ILE A 28 6.77 2.47 -3.47
N VAL A 29 6.32 2.02 -2.30
CA VAL A 29 5.00 2.40 -1.76
C VAL A 29 4.93 3.89 -1.47
N THR A 30 6.03 4.48 -0.96
CA THR A 30 6.12 5.94 -0.77
C THR A 30 6.04 6.68 -2.10
N ALA A 31 6.77 6.22 -3.12
CA ALA A 31 6.74 6.84 -4.44
C ALA A 31 5.33 6.77 -5.05
N GLN A 32 4.62 5.64 -4.91
CA GLN A 32 3.23 5.52 -5.35
C GLN A 32 2.32 6.54 -4.67
N ALA A 33 2.40 6.65 -3.34
CA ALA A 33 1.58 7.59 -2.58
C ALA A 33 1.86 9.05 -2.97
N LEU A 34 3.12 9.40 -3.26
CA LEU A 34 3.49 10.73 -3.75
C LEU A 34 2.97 10.97 -5.18
N VAL A 35 3.03 9.98 -6.06
CA VAL A 35 2.46 10.08 -7.42
C VAL A 35 0.96 10.33 -7.35
N LEU A 36 0.24 9.64 -6.46
CA LEU A 36 -1.18 9.85 -6.24
C LEU A 36 -1.47 11.25 -5.70
N ALA A 37 -0.70 11.73 -4.71
CA ALA A 37 -0.86 13.07 -4.18
C ALA A 37 -0.61 14.17 -5.24
N VAL A 38 0.37 13.97 -6.13
CA VAL A 38 0.62 14.88 -7.26
C VAL A 38 -0.53 14.80 -8.27
N ALA A 39 -1.01 13.59 -8.58
CA ALA A 39 -2.15 13.42 -9.48
C ALA A 39 -3.42 14.10 -8.94
N ALA A 40 -3.68 13.96 -7.64
CA ALA A 40 -4.76 14.66 -6.94
C ALA A 40 -4.61 16.19 -7.04
N LEU A 41 -3.40 16.69 -6.81
CA LEU A 41 -3.13 18.14 -6.89
C LEU A 41 -3.30 18.69 -8.30
N VAL A 42 -2.92 17.93 -9.32
CA VAL A 42 -3.08 18.34 -10.73
C VAL A 42 -4.56 18.30 -11.16
N ALA A 43 -5.35 17.40 -10.59
CA ALA A 43 -6.77 17.28 -10.84
C ALA A 43 -7.63 18.23 -9.97
N ALA A 44 -7.04 18.91 -8.98
CA ALA A 44 -7.73 19.76 -8.04
C ALA A 44 -8.38 20.97 -8.76
N GLU A 45 -9.68 21.13 -8.60
CA GLU A 45 -10.47 22.23 -9.12
C GLU A 45 -10.92 23.20 -8.02
N THR A 46 -11.01 22.70 -6.78
CA THR A 46 -11.47 23.48 -5.62
C THR A 46 -10.37 23.63 -4.57
N ALA A 47 -10.56 24.54 -3.62
CA ALA A 47 -9.64 24.69 -2.48
C ALA A 47 -9.65 23.44 -1.58
N ASP A 48 -10.77 22.73 -1.49
CA ASP A 48 -10.90 21.50 -0.70
C ASP A 48 -10.09 20.35 -1.32
N ASP A 49 -10.05 20.25 -2.66
CA ASP A 49 -9.23 19.27 -3.37
C ASP A 49 -7.73 19.52 -3.14
N VAL A 50 -7.33 20.80 -3.09
CA VAL A 50 -5.94 21.16 -2.75
C VAL A 50 -5.60 20.75 -1.33
N VAL A 51 -6.52 20.91 -0.38
CA VAL A 51 -6.33 20.46 1.00
C VAL A 51 -6.25 18.94 1.07
N ALA A 52 -7.13 18.22 0.37
CA ALA A 52 -7.11 16.76 0.30
C ALA A 52 -5.81 16.22 -0.30
N SER A 53 -5.35 16.79 -1.42
CA SER A 53 -4.07 16.42 -2.03
C SER A 53 -2.87 16.72 -1.12
N GLY A 54 -2.92 17.82 -0.37
CA GLY A 54 -1.95 18.15 0.67
C GLY A 54 -1.93 17.14 1.81
N ALA A 55 -3.10 16.67 2.26
CA ALA A 55 -3.23 15.62 3.26
C ALA A 55 -2.65 14.28 2.78
N LEU A 56 -2.89 13.89 1.52
CA LEU A 56 -2.28 12.71 0.90
C LEU A 56 -0.75 12.81 0.84
N ALA A 57 -0.22 13.96 0.45
CA ALA A 57 1.23 14.20 0.43
C ALA A 57 1.85 14.12 1.83
N LEU A 58 1.23 14.77 2.81
CA LEU A 58 1.68 14.74 4.20
C LEU A 58 1.65 13.31 4.76
N ARG A 59 0.57 12.56 4.50
CA ARG A 59 0.47 11.14 4.84
C ARG A 59 1.62 10.33 4.25
N ALA A 60 1.89 10.48 2.96
CA ALA A 60 2.97 9.77 2.28
C ALA A 60 4.34 10.05 2.94
N LEU A 61 4.62 11.30 3.30
CA LEU A 61 5.86 11.68 3.98
C LEU A 61 5.95 11.12 5.39
N ILE A 62 4.89 11.20 6.18
CA ILE A 62 4.85 10.64 7.54
C ILE A 62 5.09 9.11 7.49
N LEU A 63 4.41 8.40 6.60
CA LEU A 63 4.59 6.95 6.43
C LEU A 63 6.01 6.61 5.99
N ALA A 64 6.59 7.39 5.07
CA ALA A 64 7.97 7.22 4.63
C ALA A 64 8.95 7.33 5.81
N VAL A 65 8.82 8.37 6.63
CA VAL A 65 9.68 8.58 7.81
C VAL A 65 9.49 7.47 8.84
N LEU A 66 8.24 7.09 9.12
CA LEU A 66 7.93 6.00 10.06
C LEU A 66 8.57 4.68 9.62
N PHE A 67 8.34 4.25 8.39
CA PHE A 67 8.83 2.97 7.89
C PHE A 67 10.34 2.98 7.65
N ALA A 68 10.92 4.06 7.13
CA ALA A 68 12.36 4.21 7.02
C ALA A 68 13.03 4.15 8.40
N GLY A 69 12.45 4.80 9.40
CA GLY A 69 12.92 4.77 10.79
C GLY A 69 12.86 3.36 11.40
N VAL A 70 11.83 2.56 11.07
CA VAL A 70 11.74 1.15 11.48
C VAL A 70 12.84 0.34 10.82
N VAL A 71 12.98 0.43 9.49
CA VAL A 71 14.00 -0.32 8.73
C VAL A 71 15.42 0.02 9.22
N ALA A 72 15.71 1.31 9.48
CA ALA A 72 17.01 1.75 9.97
C ALA A 72 17.32 1.22 11.37
N ARG A 73 16.33 1.18 12.28
CA ARG A 73 16.53 0.76 13.68
C ARG A 73 16.59 -0.75 13.86
N THR A 74 15.83 -1.50 13.07
CA THR A 74 15.78 -2.96 13.22
C THR A 74 16.98 -3.65 12.56
N ARG A 75 17.78 -2.93 11.75
CA ARG A 75 18.94 -3.49 11.02
C ARG A 75 18.66 -4.82 10.33
N GLU A 76 17.38 -5.11 10.05
CA GLU A 76 16.96 -6.35 9.39
C GLU A 76 17.38 -6.32 7.91
N GLN A 77 18.69 -6.44 7.68
CA GLN A 77 19.28 -6.54 6.34
C GLN A 77 19.09 -7.94 5.74
N LEU A 78 18.68 -8.91 6.56
CA LEU A 78 18.49 -10.29 6.10
C LEU A 78 17.24 -10.38 5.21
N PRO A 79 17.36 -11.02 4.04
CA PRO A 79 16.22 -11.30 3.20
C PRO A 79 15.21 -12.15 3.99
N VAL A 80 13.96 -11.69 4.04
CA VAL A 80 12.88 -12.42 4.71
C VAL A 80 12.76 -13.80 4.07
N HIS A 81 12.92 -14.85 4.87
CA HIS A 81 12.68 -16.21 4.41
C HIS A 81 11.19 -16.38 4.13
N ALA A 82 10.83 -16.35 2.85
CA ALA A 82 9.45 -16.50 2.44
C ALA A 82 9.16 -17.98 2.14
N ARG A 83 8.06 -18.50 2.71
CA ARG A 83 7.56 -19.85 2.37
C ARG A 83 7.23 -20.00 0.89
N VAL A 84 6.82 -18.90 0.25
CA VAL A 84 6.40 -18.87 -1.14
C VAL A 84 7.47 -18.16 -1.96
N PRO A 85 7.99 -18.78 -3.04
CA PRO A 85 8.96 -18.15 -3.91
C PRO A 85 8.39 -16.87 -4.56
N PRO A 86 9.24 -15.89 -4.95
CA PRO A 86 8.78 -14.61 -5.47
C PRO A 86 7.85 -14.73 -6.68
N LEU A 87 8.19 -15.64 -7.60
CA LEU A 87 7.41 -15.90 -8.81
C LEU A 87 6.02 -16.45 -8.48
N ALA A 88 5.93 -17.39 -7.54
CA ALA A 88 4.63 -17.93 -7.14
C ALA A 88 3.77 -16.88 -6.41
N ARG A 89 4.39 -15.98 -5.61
CA ARG A 89 3.66 -14.85 -5.00
C ARG A 89 3.15 -13.88 -6.05
N GLY A 90 4.00 -13.53 -7.03
CA GLY A 90 3.60 -12.70 -8.16
C GLY A 90 2.46 -13.34 -8.95
N GLY A 91 2.57 -14.64 -9.26
CA GLY A 91 1.53 -15.39 -9.94
C GLY A 91 0.20 -15.42 -9.18
N LEU A 92 0.24 -15.70 -7.86
CA LEU A 92 -0.97 -15.67 -7.02
C LEU A 92 -1.60 -14.28 -6.94
N ALA A 93 -0.78 -13.22 -6.85
CA ALA A 93 -1.29 -11.86 -6.84
C ALA A 93 -1.94 -11.48 -8.17
N VAL A 94 -1.34 -11.86 -9.30
CA VAL A 94 -1.92 -11.65 -10.63
C VAL A 94 -3.22 -12.44 -10.79
N LEU A 95 -3.27 -13.70 -10.35
CA LEU A 95 -4.51 -14.49 -10.37
C LEU A 95 -5.61 -13.84 -9.53
N LEU A 96 -5.27 -13.32 -8.34
CA LEU A 96 -6.22 -12.59 -7.51
C LEU A 96 -6.71 -11.32 -8.21
N ALA A 97 -5.80 -10.57 -8.85
CA ALA A 97 -6.15 -9.37 -9.61
C ALA A 97 -7.12 -9.70 -10.77
N LEU A 98 -6.82 -10.72 -11.55
CA LEU A 98 -7.69 -11.18 -12.63
C LEU A 98 -9.05 -11.62 -12.09
N ALA A 99 -9.07 -12.33 -10.96
CA ALA A 99 -10.31 -12.76 -10.33
C ALA A 99 -11.16 -11.56 -9.87
N LEU A 100 -10.55 -10.54 -9.25
CA LEU A 100 -11.28 -9.34 -8.83
C LEU A 100 -11.82 -8.57 -10.04
N VAL A 101 -10.99 -8.34 -11.06
CA VAL A 101 -11.42 -7.65 -12.30
C VAL A 101 -12.56 -8.38 -13.00
N TRP A 102 -12.62 -9.71 -12.90
CA TRP A 102 -13.67 -10.50 -13.54
C TRP A 102 -14.93 -10.66 -12.70
N LEU A 103 -14.80 -10.70 -11.36
CA LEU A 103 -15.92 -10.96 -10.43
C LEU A 103 -16.61 -9.68 -9.96
N VAL A 104 -15.87 -8.56 -9.89
CA VAL A 104 -16.43 -7.29 -9.42
C VAL A 104 -17.15 -6.62 -10.59
N PRO A 105 -18.43 -6.27 -10.44
CA PRO A 105 -19.14 -5.51 -11.46
C PRO A 105 -18.52 -4.12 -11.62
N GLU A 106 -18.82 -3.45 -12.72
CA GLU A 106 -18.37 -2.08 -12.99
C GLU A 106 -18.65 -1.15 -11.81
N ILE A 107 -17.62 -0.47 -11.33
CA ILE A 107 -17.68 0.43 -10.15
C ILE A 107 -18.17 1.82 -10.58
N GLY A 108 -18.06 2.11 -11.89
CA GLY A 108 -18.48 3.38 -12.47
C GLY A 108 -17.45 4.50 -12.34
N LEU A 109 -16.17 4.16 -12.45
CA LEU A 109 -15.09 5.15 -12.54
C LEU A 109 -15.03 5.77 -13.94
N ASP A 110 -14.41 6.94 -14.05
CA ASP A 110 -14.31 7.70 -15.31
C ASP A 110 -13.63 6.94 -16.45
N SER A 111 -12.78 5.95 -16.15
CA SER A 111 -12.14 5.11 -17.15
C SER A 111 -12.06 3.65 -16.74
N GLU A 112 -12.27 2.75 -17.70
CA GLU A 112 -12.12 1.29 -17.56
C GLU A 112 -10.70 0.90 -17.14
N ASP A 113 -9.69 1.62 -17.63
CA ASP A 113 -8.29 1.40 -17.24
C ASP A 113 -8.02 1.77 -15.78
N ALA A 114 -8.63 2.84 -15.27
CA ALA A 114 -8.54 3.21 -13.86
C ALA A 114 -9.21 2.16 -12.97
N GLU A 115 -10.38 1.68 -13.36
CA GLU A 115 -11.10 0.64 -12.62
C GLU A 115 -10.28 -0.65 -12.50
N ARG A 116 -9.72 -1.12 -13.61
CA ARG A 116 -8.82 -2.27 -13.62
C ARG A 116 -7.57 -2.05 -12.77
N ALA A 117 -7.00 -0.84 -12.82
CA ALA A 117 -5.83 -0.50 -12.01
C ALA A 117 -6.15 -0.49 -10.52
N VAL A 118 -7.29 0.06 -10.11
CA VAL A 118 -7.78 0.07 -8.71
C VAL A 118 -7.91 -1.36 -8.19
N LEU A 119 -8.67 -2.20 -8.88
CA LEU A 119 -8.89 -3.59 -8.48
C LEU A 119 -7.58 -4.38 -8.41
N THR A 120 -6.68 -4.13 -9.36
CA THR A 120 -5.35 -4.77 -9.39
C THR A 120 -4.47 -4.32 -8.22
N LEU A 121 -4.46 -3.04 -7.87
CA LEU A 121 -3.70 -2.53 -6.71
C LEU A 121 -4.24 -3.09 -5.40
N ILE A 122 -5.56 -3.15 -5.24
CA ILE A 122 -6.21 -3.77 -4.08
C ILE A 122 -5.80 -5.25 -3.98
N ALA A 123 -5.87 -5.99 -5.09
CA ALA A 123 -5.45 -7.39 -5.11
C ALA A 123 -3.98 -7.58 -4.70
N PHE A 124 -3.08 -6.74 -5.21
CA PHE A 124 -1.66 -6.79 -4.87
C PHE A 124 -1.41 -6.43 -3.41
N GLY A 125 -2.15 -5.48 -2.87
CA GLY A 125 -2.10 -5.11 -1.45
C GLY A 125 -2.55 -6.26 -0.55
N VAL A 126 -3.70 -6.86 -0.84
CA VAL A 126 -4.23 -8.03 -0.12
C VAL A 126 -3.27 -9.21 -0.22
N ALA A 127 -2.76 -9.52 -1.42
CA ALA A 127 -1.78 -10.59 -1.62
C ALA A 127 -0.49 -10.32 -0.81
N THR A 128 -0.02 -9.07 -0.77
CA THR A 128 1.15 -8.69 0.03
C THR A 128 0.88 -8.89 1.52
N ALA A 129 -0.25 -8.42 2.03
CA ALA A 129 -0.62 -8.56 3.43
C ALA A 129 -0.78 -10.03 3.84
N ALA A 130 -1.41 -10.85 3.00
CA ALA A 130 -1.70 -12.26 3.30
C ALA A 130 -0.48 -13.19 3.14
N LEU A 131 0.35 -12.97 2.12
CA LEU A 131 1.45 -13.88 1.77
C LEU A 131 2.78 -13.55 2.45
N ARG A 132 2.89 -12.36 3.07
CA ARG A 132 4.10 -11.94 3.78
C ARG A 132 3.98 -12.24 5.27
N ARG A 133 5.09 -12.67 5.88
CA ARG A 133 5.16 -12.96 7.33
C ARG A 133 5.72 -11.81 8.15
N ALA A 134 6.52 -10.96 7.54
CA ALA A 134 7.06 -9.80 8.21
C ALA A 134 5.95 -8.75 8.39
N THR A 135 5.67 -8.39 9.64
CA THR A 135 4.62 -7.42 10.00
C THR A 135 4.75 -6.12 9.21
N LEU A 136 5.97 -5.62 9.01
CA LEU A 136 6.21 -4.42 8.21
C LEU A 136 5.69 -4.56 6.77
N LEU A 137 5.92 -5.71 6.13
CA LEU A 137 5.48 -5.96 4.76
C LEU A 137 3.96 -6.16 4.68
N GLN A 138 3.34 -6.70 5.74
CA GLN A 138 1.88 -6.81 5.82
C GLN A 138 1.24 -5.42 5.88
N VAL A 139 1.79 -4.53 6.70
CA VAL A 139 1.31 -3.14 6.78
C VAL A 139 1.51 -2.40 5.45
N LEU A 140 2.65 -2.58 4.78
CA LEU A 140 2.87 -2.03 3.45
C LEU A 140 1.88 -2.58 2.41
N GLY A 141 1.40 -3.82 2.58
CA GLY A 141 0.29 -4.36 1.81
C GLY A 141 -1.03 -3.61 2.04
N ILE A 142 -1.32 -3.23 3.29
CA ILE A 142 -2.49 -2.39 3.62
C ILE A 142 -2.35 -1.00 3.00
N VAL A 143 -1.17 -0.39 3.08
CA VAL A 143 -0.91 0.91 2.43
C VAL A 143 -1.09 0.82 0.92
N LEU A 144 -0.76 -0.31 0.30
CA LEU A 144 -0.97 -0.53 -1.13
C LEU A 144 -2.47 -0.65 -1.48
N VAL A 145 -3.29 -1.29 -0.64
CA VAL A 145 -4.76 -1.28 -0.79
C VAL A 145 -5.28 0.15 -0.73
N GLU A 146 -4.84 0.91 0.24
CA GLU A 146 -5.19 2.32 0.41
C GLU A 146 -4.81 3.19 -0.81
N ASN A 147 -3.63 2.96 -1.39
CA ASN A 147 -3.24 3.64 -2.63
C ASN A 147 -4.20 3.29 -3.78
N GLY A 148 -4.72 2.05 -3.81
CA GLY A 148 -5.77 1.65 -4.76
C GLY A 148 -7.09 2.38 -4.51
N LEU A 149 -7.50 2.52 -3.24
CA LEU A 149 -8.71 3.26 -2.87
C LEU A 149 -8.56 4.77 -3.13
N ALA A 150 -7.39 5.35 -2.87
CA ALA A 150 -7.12 6.74 -3.22
C ALA A 150 -7.19 6.98 -4.73
N LEU A 151 -6.69 6.02 -5.53
CA LEU A 151 -6.86 6.08 -6.99
C LEU A 151 -8.35 6.02 -7.39
N ALA A 152 -9.14 5.18 -6.74
CA ALA A 152 -10.58 5.11 -6.99
C ALA A 152 -11.28 6.44 -6.64
N ALA A 153 -10.91 7.04 -5.51
CA ALA A 153 -11.48 8.34 -5.10
C ALA A 153 -11.18 9.47 -6.10
N LEU A 154 -10.00 9.44 -6.74
CA LEU A 154 -9.62 10.42 -7.76
C LEU A 154 -10.38 10.27 -9.09
N GLU A 155 -10.96 9.10 -9.36
CA GLU A 155 -11.63 8.78 -10.61
C GLU A 155 -13.16 8.58 -10.41
N LEU A 156 -13.66 8.84 -9.18
CA LEU A 156 -15.11 8.82 -8.92
C LEU A 156 -15.73 10.15 -9.33
N PRO A 157 -16.81 10.14 -10.12
CA PRO A 157 -17.55 11.35 -10.43
C PRO A 157 -18.33 11.83 -9.20
N GLY A 158 -18.14 13.09 -8.77
CA GLY A 158 -18.94 13.73 -7.71
C GLY A 158 -18.13 14.57 -6.73
N GLU A 159 -18.61 15.80 -6.47
CA GLU A 159 -17.80 16.87 -5.86
C GLU A 159 -17.86 16.96 -4.32
N ASP A 160 -18.92 16.50 -3.62
CA ASP A 160 -19.19 17.01 -2.28
C ASP A 160 -18.74 16.17 -1.08
N ALA A 161 -18.31 14.93 -1.27
CA ALA A 161 -17.94 14.04 -0.16
C ALA A 161 -16.46 13.62 -0.15
N ALA A 162 -15.73 13.85 -1.22
CA ALA A 162 -14.41 13.30 -1.44
C ALA A 162 -13.37 13.75 -0.39
N ALA A 163 -13.28 15.05 -0.13
CA ALA A 163 -12.24 15.60 0.76
C ALA A 163 -12.37 15.13 2.21
N ALA A 164 -13.58 15.11 2.77
CA ALA A 164 -13.81 14.66 4.14
C ALA A 164 -13.52 13.15 4.30
N ILE A 165 -13.91 12.36 3.31
CA ILE A 165 -13.64 10.91 3.26
C ILE A 165 -12.14 10.67 3.14
N GLU A 166 -11.45 11.39 2.24
CA GLU A 166 -9.99 11.25 2.05
C GLU A 166 -9.20 11.60 3.30
N ILE A 167 -9.57 12.68 4.00
CA ILE A 167 -8.93 13.05 5.27
C ILE A 167 -9.19 11.98 6.34
N GLY A 168 -10.42 11.48 6.45
CA GLY A 168 -10.78 10.41 7.39
C GLY A 168 -9.96 9.16 7.14
N VAL A 169 -9.91 8.69 5.91
CA VAL A 169 -9.14 7.53 5.47
C VAL A 169 -7.64 7.74 5.71
N ALA A 170 -7.11 8.94 5.44
CA ALA A 170 -5.71 9.26 5.69
C ALA A 170 -5.35 9.17 7.18
N VAL A 171 -6.23 9.66 8.07
CA VAL A 171 -6.05 9.59 9.53
C VAL A 171 -6.12 8.15 10.02
N ASP A 172 -7.09 7.36 9.56
CA ASP A 172 -7.23 5.95 9.94
C ASP A 172 -5.99 5.14 9.55
N LEU A 173 -5.47 5.33 8.34
CA LEU A 173 -4.26 4.66 7.90
C LEU A 173 -3.04 5.07 8.73
N LEU A 174 -2.90 6.34 9.07
CA LEU A 174 -1.83 6.80 9.94
C LEU A 174 -1.91 6.13 11.32
N LEU A 175 -3.09 6.04 11.90
CA LEU A 175 -3.31 5.37 13.18
C LEU A 175 -2.94 3.89 13.10
N ILE A 176 -3.43 3.17 12.10
CA ILE A 176 -3.11 1.75 11.86
C ILE A 176 -1.60 1.58 11.70
N SER A 177 -0.96 2.45 10.93
CA SER A 177 0.49 2.38 10.69
C SER A 177 1.30 2.66 11.94
N VAL A 178 0.92 3.64 12.76
CA VAL A 178 1.57 3.94 14.05
C VAL A 178 1.45 2.75 14.99
N VAL A 179 0.25 2.19 15.14
CA VAL A 179 0.01 1.00 15.98
C VAL A 179 0.87 -0.16 15.49
N ALA A 180 0.88 -0.44 14.19
CA ALA A 180 1.65 -1.53 13.61
C ALA A 180 3.17 -1.34 13.81
N VAL A 181 3.67 -0.11 13.65
CA VAL A 181 5.09 0.22 13.92
C VAL A 181 5.44 0.02 15.40
N LEU A 182 4.57 0.43 16.32
CA LEU A 182 4.77 0.22 17.76
C LEU A 182 4.80 -1.27 18.11
N PHE A 183 3.87 -2.05 17.55
CA PHE A 183 3.84 -3.52 17.70
C PHE A 183 5.10 -4.17 17.13
N HIS A 184 5.48 -3.80 15.90
CA HIS A 184 6.68 -4.33 15.27
C HIS A 184 7.93 -4.05 16.12
N ARG A 185 8.08 -2.82 16.64
CA ARG A 185 9.20 -2.44 17.50
C ARG A 185 9.20 -3.21 18.81
N ARG A 186 8.02 -3.45 19.41
CA ARG A 186 7.88 -4.21 20.64
C ARG A 186 8.23 -5.69 20.42
N ILE A 187 7.71 -6.30 19.38
CA ILE A 187 8.02 -7.69 19.00
C ILE A 187 9.52 -7.83 18.72
N PHE A 188 10.09 -6.92 17.94
CA PHE A 188 11.52 -6.96 17.63
C PHE A 188 12.38 -6.79 18.89
N GLY A 189 12.00 -5.91 19.80
CA GLY A 189 12.71 -5.69 21.08
C GLY A 189 12.67 -6.92 22.00
N LEU A 190 11.59 -7.70 21.95
CA LEU A 190 11.43 -8.89 22.81
C LEU A 190 12.09 -10.15 22.19
N PHE A 191 12.02 -10.30 20.87
CA PHE A 191 12.38 -11.54 20.19
C PHE A 191 13.57 -11.40 19.22
N GLY A 192 14.08 -10.20 19.01
CA GLY A 192 15.18 -9.93 18.06
C GLY A 192 14.81 -10.08 16.59
N ALA A 193 13.55 -10.39 16.28
CA ALA A 193 13.05 -10.56 14.91
C ALA A 193 11.62 -10.04 14.78
N GLY A 194 11.32 -9.41 13.64
CA GLY A 194 9.96 -8.97 13.29
C GLY A 194 9.20 -9.95 12.39
N ASP A 195 9.66 -11.20 12.33
CA ASP A 195 9.03 -12.28 11.56
C ASP A 195 8.18 -13.16 12.49
N THR A 196 6.90 -13.30 12.17
CA THR A 196 5.97 -14.16 12.93
C THR A 196 6.33 -15.64 12.89
N ALA A 197 7.24 -16.07 11.99
CA ALA A 197 7.74 -17.43 11.96
C ALA A 197 8.57 -17.78 13.20
N VAL A 198 9.30 -16.81 13.76
CA VAL A 198 10.12 -17.00 14.97
C VAL A 198 9.23 -17.25 16.20
N LEU A 199 8.01 -16.68 16.23
CA LEU A 199 7.08 -16.90 17.33
C LEU A 199 6.54 -18.35 17.42
N ARG A 200 6.62 -19.11 16.33
CA ARG A 200 6.19 -20.52 16.32
C ARG A 200 7.21 -21.46 16.98
N THR A 201 8.49 -21.10 17.00
CA THR A 201 9.54 -21.91 17.66
C THR A 201 9.55 -21.76 19.17
N LEU A 202 8.75 -20.84 19.71
CA LEU A 202 8.58 -20.65 21.16
C LEU A 202 7.47 -21.53 21.76
N ARG A 203 6.88 -22.42 20.98
CA ARG A 203 5.80 -23.33 21.43
C ARG A 203 6.31 -24.73 21.85
N ASP A 204 7.58 -25.01 21.62
CA ASP A 204 8.28 -26.20 22.04
C ASP A 204 9.24 -25.87 23.19
#